data_0bc445d9d238ecf2c3f1f00af6f9855e
#
_entry.id   0bc445d9d238ecf2c3f1f00af6f9855e
#
_cell.length_a   1.000
_cell.length_b   1.000
_cell.length_c   1.000
_cell.angle_alpha   90.00
_cell.angle_beta   90.00
_cell.angle_gamma   90.00
#
_symmetry.space_group_name_H-M   'P 1'
#
loop_
_entity.id
_entity.type
_entity.pdbx_description
1 polymer ?
#
loop_
_entity_poly.entity_id
_entity_poly.type
_entity_poly.pdbx_seq_one_letter_code
_entity_poly.pdbx_strand_id
1 'polypeptide(L)'
;MNQLLAAADGGSSGGLHFPPIESLLEWPGFLFEGNTFLELNKVGVIYLFAMVAPLVIFTLAIRKSALVPRGVQTVAESSVGFVRENVVMQTMGPDGMKFMPFLLSLFFFIFFANITEVIPFIQFPANSRMAAPAFLAILVWVVFNAVGIKSQGFFSYFKN
;
A
#
# COMPACT_ATOMS: atom_id res chain seq x y z
N MET A 1 17.71 -40.70 20.76
CA MET A 1 16.24 -40.64 20.97
C MET A 1 15.55 -39.67 20.02
N ASN A 2 16.17 -38.59 19.55
CA ASN A 2 15.60 -37.62 18.60
C ASN A 2 15.57 -38.08 17.14
N GLN A 3 16.39 -39.07 16.75
CA GLN A 3 16.38 -39.58 15.36
C GLN A 3 15.22 -40.58 15.09
N LEU A 4 14.67 -41.19 16.13
CA LEU A 4 13.52 -42.11 16.00
C LEU A 4 12.18 -41.37 15.88
N LEU A 5 12.10 -40.14 16.35
CA LEU A 5 10.91 -39.30 16.19
C LEU A 5 10.82 -38.67 14.79
N ALA A 6 11.96 -38.41 14.14
CA ALA A 6 12.01 -37.94 12.77
C ALA A 6 11.62 -39.00 11.73
N ALA A 7 11.73 -40.29 12.10
CA ALA A 7 11.34 -41.40 11.22
C ALA A 7 9.84 -41.80 11.32
N ALA A 8 9.12 -41.32 12.32
CA ALA A 8 7.70 -41.61 12.50
C ALA A 8 6.79 -40.69 11.66
N ASP A 9 7.30 -39.60 11.10
CA ASP A 9 6.56 -38.67 10.23
C ASP A 9 6.68 -38.99 8.72
N GLY A 10 7.34 -40.12 8.42
CA GLY A 10 7.52 -40.65 7.06
C GLY A 10 6.36 -41.49 6.59
N GLY A 11 5.14 -40.98 6.64
CA GLY A 11 3.98 -41.56 5.95
C GLY A 11 4.20 -41.47 4.43
N SER A 12 4.67 -42.55 3.82
CA SER A 12 4.75 -42.76 2.39
C SER A 12 3.37 -42.90 1.78
N SER A 13 2.68 -41.79 1.60
CA SER A 13 1.66 -41.67 0.58
C SER A 13 2.29 -40.80 -0.53
N GLY A 14 2.27 -41.29 -1.80
CA GLY A 14 2.77 -40.57 -2.97
C GLY A 14 1.97 -39.29 -3.25
N GLY A 15 1.83 -38.44 -2.25
CA GLY A 15 1.25 -37.12 -2.31
C GLY A 15 2.25 -36.15 -2.92
N LEU A 16 1.80 -35.35 -3.86
CA LEU A 16 2.52 -34.21 -4.39
C LEU A 16 3.05 -33.40 -3.19
N HIS A 17 4.38 -33.39 -3.04
CA HIS A 17 5.06 -32.55 -2.05
C HIS A 17 4.96 -31.11 -2.51
N PHE A 18 3.98 -30.39 -2.04
CA PHE A 18 3.89 -28.97 -2.26
C PHE A 18 4.90 -28.29 -1.35
N PRO A 19 5.85 -27.49 -1.90
CA PRO A 19 6.73 -26.69 -1.09
C PRO A 19 5.88 -25.77 -0.21
N PRO A 20 6.33 -25.44 1.01
CA PRO A 20 5.58 -24.57 1.90
C PRO A 20 5.26 -23.26 1.18
N ILE A 21 4.01 -22.81 1.30
CA ILE A 21 3.47 -21.64 0.58
C ILE A 21 4.35 -20.39 0.81
N GLU A 22 4.98 -20.31 1.96
CA GLU A 22 5.92 -19.24 2.31
C GLU A 22 7.13 -19.19 1.37
N SER A 23 7.69 -20.35 1.01
CA SER A 23 8.84 -20.42 0.10
C SER A 23 8.50 -20.07 -1.35
N LEU A 24 7.24 -20.17 -1.74
CA LEU A 24 6.76 -19.79 -3.08
C LEU A 24 6.43 -18.29 -3.18
N LEU A 25 6.03 -17.68 -2.06
CA LEU A 25 5.56 -16.30 -2.02
C LEU A 25 6.64 -15.32 -1.56
N GLU A 26 7.63 -15.78 -0.81
CA GLU A 26 8.67 -14.93 -0.26
C GLU A 26 10.00 -15.18 -0.98
N TRP A 27 10.55 -14.11 -1.55
CA TRP A 27 11.95 -14.13 -1.92
C TRP A 27 12.80 -14.06 -0.65
N PRO A 28 13.91 -14.81 -0.56
CA PRO A 28 14.84 -14.64 0.54
C PRO A 28 15.29 -13.18 0.62
N GLY A 29 15.46 -12.68 1.83
CA GLY A 29 15.87 -11.29 2.07
C GLY A 29 17.09 -10.92 1.25
N PHE A 30 16.99 -9.90 0.43
CA PHE A 30 18.02 -9.54 -0.57
C PHE A 30 19.09 -8.59 0.00
N LEU A 31 18.77 -7.87 1.08
CA LEU A 31 19.64 -6.90 1.73
C LEU A 31 19.42 -6.94 3.25
N PHE A 32 20.52 -6.92 4.00
CA PHE A 32 20.52 -6.92 5.48
C PHE A 32 19.99 -8.21 6.14
N GLU A 33 20.37 -9.39 5.61
CA GLU A 33 20.14 -10.66 6.29
C GLU A 33 20.60 -10.57 7.77
N GLY A 34 19.67 -10.78 8.68
CA GLY A 34 19.93 -10.76 10.13
C GLY A 34 19.36 -9.57 10.90
N ASN A 35 18.85 -8.53 10.26
CA ASN A 35 18.15 -7.43 10.90
C ASN A 35 16.66 -7.47 10.55
N THR A 36 15.85 -8.07 11.38
CA THR A 36 14.38 -8.23 11.23
C THR A 36 13.64 -6.92 10.92
N PHE A 37 14.26 -5.76 11.16
CA PHE A 37 13.66 -4.44 10.97
C PHE A 37 13.98 -3.80 9.61
N LEU A 38 15.09 -4.20 8.96
CA LEU A 38 15.57 -3.60 7.71
C LEU A 38 15.70 -4.63 6.57
N GLU A 39 15.22 -5.83 6.78
CA GLU A 39 15.22 -6.87 5.76
C GLU A 39 14.31 -6.46 4.60
N LEU A 40 14.91 -6.06 3.49
CA LEU A 40 14.21 -5.75 2.25
C LEU A 40 13.75 -7.06 1.58
N ASN A 41 12.58 -7.48 2.00
CA ASN A 41 11.81 -8.58 1.46
C ASN A 41 11.06 -8.10 0.20
N LYS A 42 10.59 -9.03 -0.65
CA LYS A 42 9.74 -8.75 -1.83
C LYS A 42 8.65 -7.73 -1.55
N VAL A 43 7.99 -7.84 -0.41
CA VAL A 43 6.92 -6.93 0.03
C VAL A 43 7.46 -5.52 0.31
N GLY A 44 8.62 -5.41 0.97
CA GLY A 44 9.28 -4.13 1.22
C GLY A 44 9.66 -3.40 -0.07
N VAL A 45 10.15 -4.12 -1.08
CA VAL A 45 10.45 -3.56 -2.40
C VAL A 45 9.18 -3.05 -3.09
N ILE A 46 8.07 -3.77 -2.99
CA ILE A 46 6.79 -3.33 -3.56
C ILE A 46 6.28 -2.07 -2.86
N TYR A 47 6.38 -1.98 -1.54
CA TYR A 47 6.00 -0.75 -0.82
C TYR A 47 6.91 0.43 -1.15
N LEU A 48 8.21 0.19 -1.28
CA LEU A 48 9.14 1.22 -1.75
C LEU A 48 8.75 1.71 -3.15
N PHE A 49 8.44 0.79 -4.06
CA PHE A 49 7.93 1.13 -5.39
C PHE A 49 6.62 1.93 -5.31
N ALA A 50 5.66 1.49 -4.51
CA ALA A 50 4.37 2.17 -4.32
C ALA A 50 4.52 3.59 -3.76
N MET A 51 5.59 3.86 -3.01
CA MET A 51 5.89 5.18 -2.47
C MET A 51 6.64 6.05 -3.48
N VAL A 52 7.61 5.50 -4.18
CA VAL A 52 8.49 6.25 -5.10
C VAL A 52 7.80 6.50 -6.45
N ALA A 53 7.05 5.56 -6.99
CA ALA A 53 6.43 5.68 -8.30
C ALA A 53 5.50 6.91 -8.43
N PRO A 54 4.54 7.16 -7.53
CA PRO A 54 3.73 8.38 -7.61
C PRO A 54 4.56 9.66 -7.47
N LEU A 55 5.56 9.68 -6.58
CA LEU A 55 6.43 10.85 -6.43
C LEU A 55 7.17 11.17 -7.72
N VAL A 56 7.71 10.16 -8.41
CA VAL A 56 8.38 10.34 -9.70
C VAL A 56 7.41 10.83 -10.76
N ILE A 57 6.22 10.23 -10.86
CA ILE A 57 5.20 10.62 -11.85
C ILE A 57 4.79 12.07 -11.65
N PHE A 58 4.48 12.49 -10.42
CA PHE A 58 4.08 13.86 -10.14
C PHE A 58 5.21 14.86 -10.31
N THR A 59 6.44 14.53 -9.91
CA THR A 59 7.58 15.43 -10.13
C THR A 59 7.90 15.60 -11.62
N LEU A 60 7.79 14.56 -12.42
CA LEU A 60 7.96 14.64 -13.87
C LEU A 60 6.82 15.43 -14.53
N ALA A 61 5.59 15.26 -14.07
CA ALA A 61 4.44 16.03 -14.56
C ALA A 61 4.60 17.52 -14.30
N ILE A 62 5.06 17.92 -13.10
CA ILE A 62 5.29 19.32 -12.74
C ILE A 62 6.46 19.92 -13.54
N ARG A 63 7.56 19.17 -13.71
CA ARG A 63 8.74 19.67 -14.44
C ARG A 63 8.49 19.92 -15.93
N LYS A 64 7.55 19.21 -16.53
CA LYS A 64 7.20 19.31 -17.95
C LYS A 64 5.82 19.95 -18.16
N SER A 65 5.38 20.80 -17.23
CA SER A 65 4.07 21.46 -17.32
C SER A 65 4.02 22.34 -18.57
N ALA A 66 3.14 21.98 -19.50
CA ALA A 66 2.81 22.74 -20.69
C ALA A 66 1.35 23.19 -20.62
N LEU A 67 1.02 24.30 -21.30
CA LEU A 67 -0.36 24.80 -21.40
C LEU A 67 -1.33 23.76 -22.00
N VAL A 68 -0.83 22.87 -22.84
CA VAL A 68 -1.58 21.71 -23.35
C VAL A 68 -0.93 20.45 -22.77
N PRO A 69 -1.58 19.78 -21.83
CA PRO A 69 -1.02 18.60 -21.19
C PRO A 69 -0.79 17.47 -22.20
N ARG A 70 0.40 16.87 -22.16
CA ARG A 70 0.78 15.74 -23.03
C ARG A 70 1.48 14.64 -22.22
N GLY A 71 1.21 13.39 -22.56
CA GLY A 71 1.89 12.22 -21.97
C GLY A 71 1.69 12.10 -20.46
N VAL A 72 2.77 12.10 -19.69
CA VAL A 72 2.74 11.91 -18.22
C VAL A 72 1.94 12.98 -17.50
N GLN A 73 1.96 14.21 -17.98
CA GLN A 73 1.18 15.32 -17.41
C GLN A 73 -0.33 15.02 -17.52
N THR A 74 -0.81 14.54 -18.67
CA THR A 74 -2.22 14.19 -18.87
C THR A 74 -2.65 13.09 -17.89
N VAL A 75 -1.82 12.07 -17.69
CA VAL A 75 -2.10 10.98 -16.74
C VAL A 75 -2.20 11.51 -15.31
N ALA A 76 -1.25 12.35 -14.91
CA ALA A 76 -1.24 12.94 -13.57
C ALA A 76 -2.48 13.83 -13.34
N GLU A 77 -2.78 14.74 -14.26
CA GLU A 77 -3.93 15.65 -14.18
C GLU A 77 -5.26 14.89 -14.17
N SER A 78 -5.43 13.91 -15.05
CA SER A 78 -6.63 13.07 -15.09
C SER A 78 -6.83 12.28 -13.80
N SER A 79 -5.74 11.75 -13.24
CA SER A 79 -5.80 11.01 -11.98
C SER A 79 -6.14 11.90 -10.79
N VAL A 80 -5.58 13.10 -10.74
CA VAL A 80 -5.94 14.11 -9.72
C VAL A 80 -7.39 14.54 -9.88
N GLY A 81 -7.84 14.80 -11.12
CA GLY A 81 -9.23 15.11 -11.43
C GLY A 81 -10.17 14.00 -10.98
N PHE A 82 -9.83 12.76 -11.28
CA PHE A 82 -10.62 11.59 -10.85
C PHE A 82 -10.81 11.54 -9.32
N VAL A 83 -9.73 11.66 -8.55
CA VAL A 83 -9.81 11.66 -7.08
C VAL A 83 -10.58 12.86 -6.56
N ARG A 84 -10.37 14.05 -7.16
CA ARG A 84 -11.08 15.27 -6.80
C ARG A 84 -12.58 15.13 -6.98
N GLU A 85 -13.01 14.71 -8.15
CA GLU A 85 -14.43 14.70 -8.51
C GLU A 85 -15.17 13.50 -7.95
N ASN A 86 -14.60 12.29 -8.08
CA ASN A 86 -15.28 11.07 -7.71
C ASN A 86 -15.08 10.65 -6.25
N VAL A 87 -14.02 11.13 -5.59
CA VAL A 87 -13.77 10.79 -4.19
C VAL A 87 -14.11 12.00 -3.31
N VAL A 88 -13.40 13.12 -3.48
CA VAL A 88 -13.51 14.25 -2.54
C VAL A 88 -14.86 14.96 -2.66
N MET A 89 -15.24 15.36 -3.87
CA MET A 89 -16.45 16.14 -4.07
C MET A 89 -17.72 15.34 -3.81
N GLN A 90 -17.73 14.05 -4.13
CA GLN A 90 -18.92 13.21 -3.92
C GLN A 90 -19.10 12.82 -2.44
N THR A 91 -18.04 12.66 -1.68
CA THR A 91 -18.12 12.19 -0.28
C THR A 91 -18.11 13.31 0.73
N MET A 92 -17.28 14.33 0.53
CA MET A 92 -17.02 15.40 1.51
C MET A 92 -17.46 16.78 1.02
N GLY A 93 -17.74 16.93 -0.28
CA GLY A 93 -18.08 18.22 -0.87
C GLY A 93 -16.88 19.20 -0.89
N PRO A 94 -17.17 20.52 -1.06
CA PRO A 94 -16.11 21.54 -1.19
C PRO A 94 -15.20 21.63 0.02
N ASP A 95 -15.70 21.36 1.22
CA ASP A 95 -14.94 21.38 2.46
C ASP A 95 -13.87 20.29 2.55
N GLY A 96 -14.05 19.20 1.78
CA GLY A 96 -13.10 18.11 1.67
C GLY A 96 -11.81 18.47 0.92
N MET A 97 -11.78 19.56 0.19
CA MET A 97 -10.63 19.96 -0.62
C MET A 97 -9.35 20.19 0.21
N LYS A 98 -9.49 20.55 1.49
CA LYS A 98 -8.33 20.67 2.43
C LYS A 98 -7.63 19.33 2.68
N PHE A 99 -8.35 18.21 2.54
CA PHE A 99 -7.83 16.84 2.75
C PHE A 99 -7.39 16.18 1.45
N MET A 100 -7.57 16.85 0.31
CA MET A 100 -7.24 16.31 -1.00
C MET A 100 -5.79 15.78 -1.11
N PRO A 101 -4.74 16.49 -0.63
CA PRO A 101 -3.38 15.96 -0.72
C PRO A 101 -3.19 14.65 0.03
N PHE A 102 -3.81 14.52 1.21
CA PHE A 102 -3.78 13.31 2.01
C PHE A 102 -4.51 12.16 1.31
N LEU A 103 -5.73 12.39 0.84
CA LEU A 103 -6.52 11.39 0.13
C LEU A 103 -5.85 10.95 -1.17
N LEU A 104 -5.25 11.89 -1.88
CA LEU A 104 -4.51 11.63 -3.12
C LEU A 104 -3.29 10.73 -2.85
N SER A 105 -2.49 11.03 -1.82
CA SER A 105 -1.33 10.22 -1.46
C SER A 105 -1.73 8.81 -1.03
N LEU A 106 -2.80 8.69 -0.24
CA LEU A 106 -3.34 7.39 0.20
C LEU A 106 -3.84 6.58 -0.99
N PHE A 107 -4.61 7.21 -1.88
CA PHE A 107 -5.13 6.58 -3.08
C PHE A 107 -4.00 6.02 -3.96
N PHE A 108 -3.01 6.84 -4.28
CA PHE A 108 -1.90 6.39 -5.12
C PHE A 108 -1.04 5.34 -4.46
N PHE A 109 -0.78 5.44 -3.17
CA PHE A 109 -0.03 4.43 -2.44
C PHE A 109 -0.72 3.07 -2.52
N ILE A 110 -2.02 3.02 -2.21
CA ILE A 110 -2.80 1.78 -2.28
C ILE A 110 -2.90 1.27 -3.72
N PHE A 111 -3.11 2.17 -4.69
CA PHE A 111 -3.19 1.81 -6.10
C PHE A 111 -1.91 1.16 -6.60
N PHE A 112 -0.75 1.80 -6.35
CA PHE A 112 0.53 1.25 -6.78
C PHE A 112 0.93 -0.01 -6.02
N ALA A 113 0.57 -0.14 -4.76
CA ALA A 113 0.79 -1.37 -3.99
C ALA A 113 -0.01 -2.56 -4.55
N ASN A 114 -1.20 -2.32 -5.09
CA ASN A 114 -2.04 -3.38 -5.67
C ASN A 114 -1.79 -3.64 -7.15
N ILE A 115 -1.35 -2.64 -7.93
CA ILE A 115 -1.10 -2.81 -9.36
C ILE A 115 0.01 -3.85 -9.63
N THR A 116 0.89 -4.08 -8.68
CA THR A 116 1.95 -5.09 -8.77
C THR A 116 1.42 -6.52 -8.88
N GLU A 117 0.18 -6.77 -8.47
CA GLU A 117 -0.49 -8.07 -8.66
C GLU A 117 -0.69 -8.40 -10.14
N VAL A 118 -0.95 -7.37 -10.97
CA VAL A 118 -1.22 -7.53 -12.40
C VAL A 118 0.07 -7.71 -13.21
N ILE A 119 1.22 -7.32 -12.64
CA ILE A 119 2.51 -7.41 -13.33
C ILE A 119 2.95 -8.88 -13.37
N PRO A 120 3.16 -9.47 -14.59
CA PRO A 120 3.75 -10.81 -14.70
C PRO A 120 5.08 -10.87 -13.96
N PHE A 121 5.39 -12.00 -13.33
CA PHE A 121 6.56 -12.28 -12.48
C PHE A 121 6.48 -11.77 -11.04
N ILE A 122 5.76 -10.70 -10.73
CA ILE A 122 5.57 -10.23 -9.35
C ILE A 122 4.35 -10.91 -8.73
N GLN A 123 3.20 -10.84 -9.38
CA GLN A 123 1.92 -11.49 -9.05
C GLN A 123 1.60 -11.57 -7.56
N PHE A 124 1.96 -10.53 -6.81
CA PHE A 124 1.78 -10.48 -5.37
C PHE A 124 1.27 -9.11 -4.92
N PRO A 125 0.05 -9.02 -4.40
CA PRO A 125 -0.46 -7.78 -3.84
C PRO A 125 0.20 -7.55 -2.47
N ALA A 126 0.97 -6.47 -2.33
CA ALA A 126 1.63 -6.16 -1.07
C ALA A 126 0.63 -6.03 0.09
N ASN A 127 -0.57 -5.52 -0.21
CA ASN A 127 -1.63 -5.32 0.77
C ASN A 127 -2.35 -6.62 1.21
N SER A 128 -1.98 -7.79 0.68
CA SER A 128 -2.48 -9.08 1.19
C SER A 128 -1.99 -9.39 2.61
N ARG A 129 -0.89 -8.77 3.04
CA ARG A 129 -0.42 -8.86 4.42
C ARG A 129 -1.13 -7.84 5.30
N MET A 130 -1.69 -8.31 6.43
CA MET A 130 -2.47 -7.51 7.37
C MET A 130 -1.74 -6.27 7.93
N ALA A 131 -0.39 -6.31 8.00
CA ALA A 131 0.41 -5.28 8.67
C ALA A 131 0.24 -3.88 8.05
N ALA A 132 0.33 -3.76 6.73
CA ALA A 132 0.25 -2.47 6.07
C ALA A 132 -1.18 -1.91 5.98
N PRO A 133 -2.22 -2.70 5.60
CA PRO A 133 -3.59 -2.25 5.70
C PRO A 133 -3.99 -1.84 7.12
N ALA A 134 -3.56 -2.58 8.15
CA ALA A 134 -3.80 -2.23 9.53
C ALA A 134 -3.15 -0.88 9.91
N PHE A 135 -1.90 -0.67 9.51
CA PHE A 135 -1.21 0.61 9.73
C PHE A 135 -1.93 1.77 9.03
N LEU A 136 -2.34 1.59 7.77
CA LEU A 136 -3.09 2.61 7.03
C LEU A 136 -4.45 2.90 7.69
N ALA A 137 -5.15 1.86 8.16
CA ALA A 137 -6.41 2.02 8.86
C ALA A 137 -6.25 2.83 10.16
N ILE A 138 -5.22 2.53 10.96
CA ILE A 138 -4.90 3.29 12.17
C ILE A 138 -4.55 4.74 11.82
N LEU A 139 -3.75 4.97 10.79
CA LEU A 139 -3.38 6.30 10.33
C LEU A 139 -4.62 7.12 9.95
N VAL A 140 -5.51 6.56 9.14
CA VAL A 140 -6.77 7.21 8.74
C VAL A 140 -7.64 7.47 9.96
N TRP A 141 -7.74 6.51 10.88
CA TRP A 141 -8.49 6.64 12.12
C TRP A 141 -7.97 7.79 12.99
N VAL A 142 -6.66 7.91 13.16
CA VAL A 142 -6.03 9.02 13.91
C VAL A 142 -6.32 10.36 13.25
N VAL A 143 -6.16 10.45 11.92
CA VAL A 143 -6.45 11.68 11.17
C VAL A 143 -7.92 12.07 11.30
N PHE A 144 -8.82 11.12 11.15
CA PHE A 144 -10.27 11.32 11.28
C PHE A 144 -10.64 11.87 12.66
N ASN A 145 -10.13 11.22 13.72
CA ASN A 145 -10.39 11.68 15.10
C ASN A 145 -9.77 13.06 15.37
N ALA A 146 -8.55 13.31 14.91
CA ALA A 146 -7.88 14.61 15.09
C ALA A 146 -8.66 15.75 14.40
N VAL A 147 -9.17 15.51 13.20
CA VAL A 147 -10.00 16.47 12.47
C VAL A 147 -11.35 16.67 13.16
N GLY A 148 -12.00 15.60 13.61
CA GLY A 148 -13.26 15.65 14.34
C GLY A 148 -13.15 16.45 15.64
N ILE A 149 -12.14 16.19 16.44
CA ILE A 149 -11.85 16.91 17.68
C ILE A 149 -11.55 18.40 17.39
N LYS A 150 -10.78 18.68 16.33
CA LYS A 150 -10.44 20.06 15.96
C LYS A 150 -11.66 20.86 15.51
N SER A 151 -12.63 20.22 14.85
CA SER A 151 -13.81 20.89 14.31
C SER A 151 -14.93 21.12 15.34
N GLN A 152 -15.12 20.17 16.27
CA GLN A 152 -16.24 20.18 17.23
C GLN A 152 -15.82 20.44 18.67
N GLY A 153 -14.52 20.37 18.96
CA GLY A 153 -13.98 20.41 20.32
C GLY A 153 -14.04 19.03 21.00
N PHE A 154 -13.07 18.78 21.89
CA PHE A 154 -12.86 17.47 22.52
C PHE A 154 -14.11 16.93 23.23
N PHE A 155 -14.73 17.74 24.09
CA PHE A 155 -15.91 17.33 24.87
C PHE A 155 -17.18 17.15 24.02
N SER A 156 -17.35 17.97 22.99
CA SER A 156 -18.51 17.89 22.10
C SER A 156 -18.45 16.68 21.19
N TYR A 157 -17.24 16.32 20.74
CA TYR A 157 -17.00 15.17 19.87
C TYR A 157 -17.34 13.82 20.53
N PHE A 158 -17.03 13.67 21.85
CA PHE A 158 -17.33 12.43 22.56
C PHE A 158 -18.73 12.40 23.20
N LYS A 159 -19.45 13.53 23.21
CA LYS A 159 -20.81 13.60 23.75
C LYS A 159 -21.90 13.28 22.72
N ASN A 160 -21.59 13.41 21.42
CA ASN A 160 -22.47 13.07 20.31
C ASN A 160 -22.17 11.67 19.80
#